data_9a5cf821feee8d03ba9125bb393344ca
#
_entry.id   9a5cf821feee8d03ba9125bb393344ca
#
_cell.length_a   1.000
_cell.length_b   1.000
_cell.length_c   1.000
_cell.angle_alpha   90.00
_cell.angle_beta   90.00
_cell.angle_gamma   90.00
#
_symmetry.space_group_name_H-M   'P 1'
#
loop_
_entity.id
_entity.type
_entity.pdbx_description
1 polymer ?
#
loop_
_entity_poly.entity_id
_entity_poly.type
_entity_poly.pdbx_seq_one_letter_code
_entity_poly.pdbx_strand_id
1 'polypeptide(L)'
;MTIVDIAKEAGYSVSTVSRVLNGRRDVSEEARDRIMRIVEAYQFVPNNNAKHLKQTVSQSILILVKGTSNMLFTNIIEVIQDTIEGSDYSLRVHYLDEDADEVKEAVRMCREHKPMGILFLGGNIQYFHEEFELVNVPCVLVTDRADKLGFRNLASVSTDDMAAAEMAVDYLFDHGHRDIAVIGGDMALSSPSKYRKAGAKRSFIKHGCEFEEESYAVARFSYESAYNAMNRMLASKRSITAVFAMSDVMAVGAMRAIFD
;
A
#
# COMPACT_ATOMS: atom_id res chain seq x y z
N MET A 1 -21.49 5.76 -29.76
CA MET A 1 -20.68 5.71 -30.98
C MET A 1 -19.42 4.90 -30.70
N THR A 2 -18.97 4.08 -31.63
CA THR A 2 -17.76 3.23 -31.51
C THR A 2 -16.69 3.69 -32.51
N ILE A 3 -15.44 3.22 -32.32
CA ILE A 3 -14.37 3.50 -33.30
C ILE A 3 -14.70 2.98 -34.71
N VAL A 4 -15.52 1.93 -34.79
CA VAL A 4 -16.01 1.35 -36.07
C VAL A 4 -16.97 2.32 -36.76
N ASP A 5 -17.85 2.98 -36.00
CA ASP A 5 -18.78 3.96 -36.52
C ASP A 5 -18.05 5.20 -37.04
N ILE A 6 -17.03 5.69 -36.32
CA ILE A 6 -16.17 6.80 -36.77
C ILE A 6 -15.45 6.42 -38.05
N ALA A 7 -14.88 5.22 -38.13
CA ALA A 7 -14.18 4.74 -39.30
C ALA A 7 -15.09 4.72 -40.54
N LYS A 8 -16.33 4.25 -40.37
CA LYS A 8 -17.35 4.19 -41.41
C LYS A 8 -17.74 5.59 -41.89
N GLU A 9 -17.98 6.53 -40.97
CA GLU A 9 -18.38 7.91 -41.28
C GLU A 9 -17.24 8.73 -41.89
N ALA A 10 -16.01 8.53 -41.39
CA ALA A 10 -14.84 9.19 -41.93
C ALA A 10 -14.38 8.62 -43.30
N GLY A 11 -14.84 7.42 -43.67
CA GLY A 11 -14.42 6.75 -44.91
C GLY A 11 -13.00 6.17 -44.83
N TYR A 12 -12.50 5.89 -43.63
CA TYR A 12 -11.19 5.33 -43.39
C TYR A 12 -11.26 3.98 -42.67
N SER A 13 -10.16 3.26 -42.66
CA SER A 13 -10.08 2.01 -41.90
C SER A 13 -10.05 2.28 -40.39
N VAL A 14 -10.53 1.31 -39.60
CA VAL A 14 -10.45 1.36 -38.12
C VAL A 14 -8.99 1.54 -37.66
N SER A 15 -8.03 0.96 -38.37
CA SER A 15 -6.60 1.12 -38.08
C SER A 15 -6.11 2.55 -38.31
N THR A 16 -6.61 3.23 -39.35
CA THR A 16 -6.29 4.65 -39.64
C THR A 16 -6.87 5.56 -38.54
N VAL A 17 -8.14 5.37 -38.16
CA VAL A 17 -8.77 6.09 -37.05
C VAL A 17 -8.00 5.88 -35.76
N SER A 18 -7.63 4.65 -35.43
CA SER A 18 -6.84 4.34 -34.25
C SER A 18 -5.48 5.05 -34.24
N ARG A 19 -4.79 5.12 -35.39
CA ARG A 19 -3.51 5.85 -35.50
C ARG A 19 -3.68 7.35 -35.25
N VAL A 20 -4.73 7.97 -35.80
CA VAL A 20 -5.05 9.38 -35.57
C VAL A 20 -5.31 9.63 -34.09
N LEU A 21 -6.19 8.85 -33.47
CA LEU A 21 -6.52 8.98 -32.03
C LEU A 21 -5.32 8.75 -31.11
N ASN A 22 -4.33 7.98 -31.53
CA ASN A 22 -3.07 7.75 -30.79
C ASN A 22 -1.95 8.76 -31.19
N GLY A 23 -2.24 9.82 -31.93
CA GLY A 23 -1.26 10.86 -32.27
C GLY A 23 -0.12 10.41 -33.19
N ARG A 24 -0.27 9.26 -33.92
CA ARG A 24 0.76 8.76 -34.83
C ARG A 24 0.98 9.73 -35.98
N ARG A 25 2.25 9.96 -36.36
CA ARG A 25 2.64 10.90 -37.41
C ARG A 25 2.56 10.33 -38.84
N ASP A 26 2.36 9.04 -38.97
CA ASP A 26 2.29 8.28 -40.21
C ASP A 26 0.91 8.28 -40.88
N VAL A 27 0.09 9.31 -40.61
CA VAL A 27 -1.23 9.52 -41.21
C VAL A 27 -1.26 10.91 -41.86
N SER A 28 -1.89 11.01 -43.05
CA SER A 28 -2.01 12.30 -43.77
C SER A 28 -2.80 13.33 -42.94
N GLU A 29 -2.46 14.60 -43.12
CA GLU A 29 -3.16 15.71 -42.44
C GLU A 29 -4.65 15.72 -42.78
N GLU A 30 -4.99 15.48 -44.05
CA GLU A 30 -6.37 15.41 -44.52
C GLU A 30 -7.19 14.35 -43.76
N ALA A 31 -6.62 13.13 -43.56
CA ALA A 31 -7.26 12.07 -42.82
C ALA A 31 -7.39 12.42 -41.34
N ARG A 32 -6.35 13.06 -40.76
CA ARG A 32 -6.34 13.55 -39.39
C ARG A 32 -7.46 14.55 -39.14
N ASP A 33 -7.54 15.58 -39.93
CA ASP A 33 -8.52 16.67 -39.80
C ASP A 33 -9.95 16.15 -39.94
N ARG A 34 -10.17 15.26 -40.90
CA ARG A 34 -11.50 14.68 -41.13
C ARG A 34 -11.93 13.79 -39.95
N ILE A 35 -11.05 12.92 -39.44
CA ILE A 35 -11.34 12.07 -38.31
C ILE A 35 -11.55 12.89 -37.04
N MET A 36 -10.70 13.88 -36.76
CA MET A 36 -10.81 14.71 -35.57
C MET A 36 -12.09 15.52 -35.54
N ARG A 37 -12.53 16.07 -36.66
CA ARG A 37 -13.83 16.75 -36.74
C ARG A 37 -15.02 15.84 -36.34
N ILE A 38 -15.00 14.58 -36.74
CA ILE A 38 -16.03 13.62 -36.36
C ILE A 38 -15.93 13.29 -34.87
N VAL A 39 -14.73 13.06 -34.36
CA VAL A 39 -14.46 12.80 -32.96
C VAL A 39 -15.01 13.93 -32.07
N GLU A 40 -14.74 15.18 -32.45
CA GLU A 40 -15.22 16.36 -31.73
C GLU A 40 -16.74 16.51 -31.82
N ALA A 41 -17.30 16.38 -33.02
CA ALA A 41 -18.75 16.51 -33.26
C ALA A 41 -19.57 15.53 -32.39
N TYR A 42 -19.06 14.32 -32.19
CA TYR A 42 -19.73 13.29 -31.41
C TYR A 42 -19.22 13.17 -29.97
N GLN A 43 -18.30 14.04 -29.53
CA GLN A 43 -17.63 13.98 -28.22
C GLN A 43 -17.13 12.56 -27.90
N PHE A 44 -16.55 11.88 -28.92
CA PHE A 44 -16.13 10.52 -28.77
C PHE A 44 -14.88 10.41 -27.90
N VAL A 45 -15.00 9.64 -26.81
CA VAL A 45 -13.87 9.29 -25.96
C VAL A 45 -13.44 7.87 -26.31
N PRO A 46 -12.16 7.65 -26.68
CA PRO A 46 -11.65 6.31 -26.98
C PRO A 46 -11.85 5.37 -25.77
N ASN A 47 -12.43 4.20 -26.00
CA ASN A 47 -12.53 3.19 -24.96
C ASN A 47 -11.18 2.50 -24.76
N ASN A 48 -10.43 2.93 -23.76
CA ASN A 48 -9.14 2.34 -23.42
C ASN A 48 -9.22 0.85 -23.07
N ASN A 49 -10.36 0.36 -22.58
CA ASN A 49 -10.54 -1.06 -22.31
C ASN A 49 -10.47 -1.93 -23.58
N ALA A 50 -10.96 -1.43 -24.73
CA ALA A 50 -10.85 -2.14 -26.00
C ALA A 50 -9.41 -2.17 -26.54
N LYS A 51 -8.58 -1.19 -26.18
CA LYS A 51 -7.14 -1.14 -26.48
C LYS A 51 -6.38 -2.17 -25.63
N HIS A 52 -6.75 -2.32 -24.36
CA HIS A 52 -6.13 -3.28 -23.43
C HIS A 52 -6.45 -4.75 -23.75
N LEU A 53 -7.58 -5.05 -24.42
CA LEU A 53 -7.91 -6.42 -24.87
C LEU A 53 -6.92 -6.99 -25.90
N LYS A 54 -6.14 -6.15 -26.60
CA LYS A 54 -5.10 -6.55 -27.55
C LYS A 54 -3.68 -6.52 -26.99
N GLN A 55 -3.48 -5.94 -25.80
CA GLN A 55 -2.17 -5.88 -25.14
C GLN A 55 -1.95 -7.12 -24.28
N THR A 56 -0.82 -7.78 -24.46
CA THR A 56 -0.40 -8.96 -23.68
C THR A 56 -0.05 -8.59 -22.24
N VAL A 57 0.30 -7.32 -21.98
CA VAL A 57 0.59 -6.74 -20.66
C VAL A 57 -0.13 -5.39 -20.56
N SER A 58 -0.82 -5.13 -19.48
CA SER A 58 -1.43 -3.82 -19.24
C SER A 58 -0.35 -2.83 -18.74
N GLN A 59 -0.50 -1.53 -19.06
CA GLN A 59 0.36 -0.48 -18.49
C GLN A 59 -0.09 -0.10 -17.07
N SER A 60 -0.75 -1.01 -16.36
CA SER A 60 -1.21 -0.76 -14.99
C SER A 60 -0.22 -1.26 -13.94
N ILE A 61 0.01 -0.44 -12.94
CA ILE A 61 0.70 -0.80 -11.71
C ILE A 61 -0.37 -1.15 -10.69
N LEU A 62 -0.29 -2.35 -10.12
CA LEU A 62 -1.19 -2.79 -9.07
C LEU A 62 -0.62 -2.40 -7.70
N ILE A 63 -1.44 -1.80 -6.86
CA ILE A 63 -1.11 -1.56 -5.45
C ILE A 63 -2.03 -2.45 -4.61
N LEU A 64 -1.44 -3.36 -3.84
CA LEU A 64 -2.13 -4.14 -2.82
C LEU A 64 -1.91 -3.47 -1.47
N VAL A 65 -2.98 -3.00 -0.84
CA VAL A 65 -2.93 -2.25 0.41
C VAL A 65 -3.48 -3.11 1.53
N LYS A 66 -2.64 -3.48 2.48
CA LYS A 66 -3.03 -4.32 3.62
C LYS A 66 -3.43 -3.46 4.81
N GLY A 67 -4.72 -3.50 5.15
CA GLY A 67 -5.32 -2.62 6.16
C GLY A 67 -5.88 -1.32 5.57
N THR A 68 -7.16 -1.09 5.80
CA THR A 68 -7.91 0.03 5.19
C THR A 68 -7.84 1.33 5.98
N SER A 69 -7.33 1.28 7.22
CA SER A 69 -7.38 2.40 8.18
C SER A 69 -6.04 3.10 8.40
N ASN A 70 -4.98 2.66 7.72
CA ASN A 70 -3.65 3.23 7.91
C ASN A 70 -3.43 4.43 6.97
N MET A 71 -3.49 5.64 7.51
CA MET A 71 -3.29 6.89 6.74
C MET A 71 -1.91 6.99 6.08
N LEU A 72 -0.89 6.32 6.61
CA LEU A 72 0.43 6.25 5.96
C LEU A 72 0.31 5.72 4.52
N PHE A 73 -0.50 4.69 4.32
CA PHE A 73 -0.69 4.11 2.98
C PHE A 73 -1.43 5.06 2.04
N THR A 74 -2.38 5.83 2.55
CA THR A 74 -3.08 6.86 1.77
C THR A 74 -2.10 7.90 1.25
N ASN A 75 -1.23 8.42 2.10
CA ASN A 75 -0.21 9.40 1.71
C ASN A 75 0.80 8.82 0.71
N ILE A 76 1.20 7.56 0.88
CA ILE A 76 2.10 6.87 -0.07
C ILE A 76 1.42 6.72 -1.43
N ILE A 77 0.14 6.34 -1.47
CA ILE A 77 -0.62 6.20 -2.72
C ILE A 77 -0.74 7.55 -3.44
N GLU A 78 -1.00 8.64 -2.72
CA GLU A 78 -1.06 9.99 -3.27
C GLU A 78 0.27 10.35 -3.95
N VAL A 79 1.40 10.18 -3.28
CA VAL A 79 2.74 10.45 -3.86
C VAL A 79 3.03 9.56 -5.08
N ILE A 80 2.62 8.28 -5.05
CA ILE A 80 2.77 7.39 -6.20
C ILE A 80 1.92 7.89 -7.37
N GLN A 81 0.68 8.31 -7.11
CA GLN A 81 -0.24 8.82 -8.11
C GLN A 81 0.32 10.08 -8.78
N ASP A 82 0.81 11.04 -8.00
CA ASP A 82 1.44 12.25 -8.49
C ASP A 82 2.71 11.95 -9.33
N THR A 83 3.48 10.92 -8.91
CA THR A 83 4.72 10.53 -9.61
C THR A 83 4.45 9.97 -11.01
N ILE A 84 3.32 9.30 -11.20
CA ILE A 84 2.96 8.72 -12.52
C ILE A 84 2.02 9.63 -13.32
N GLU A 85 1.57 10.74 -12.76
CA GLU A 85 0.73 11.68 -13.46
C GLU A 85 1.42 12.18 -14.75
N GLY A 86 0.67 12.23 -15.84
CA GLY A 86 1.20 12.60 -17.15
C GLY A 86 2.01 11.50 -17.87
N SER A 87 2.18 10.32 -17.25
CA SER A 87 2.77 9.14 -17.88
C SER A 87 1.71 8.26 -18.56
N ASP A 88 2.17 7.24 -19.30
CA ASP A 88 1.28 6.21 -19.88
C ASP A 88 0.84 5.15 -18.88
N TYR A 89 1.27 5.25 -17.61
CA TYR A 89 0.93 4.30 -16.57
C TYR A 89 -0.41 4.63 -15.90
N SER A 90 -1.09 3.59 -15.42
CA SER A 90 -2.30 3.73 -14.60
C SER A 90 -2.13 2.99 -13.29
N LEU A 91 -2.76 3.49 -12.23
CA LEU A 91 -2.81 2.79 -10.94
C LEU A 91 -4.11 1.99 -10.81
N ARG A 92 -3.96 0.81 -10.23
CA ARG A 92 -5.07 0.02 -9.73
C ARG A 92 -4.82 -0.27 -8.25
N VAL A 93 -5.61 0.31 -7.38
CA VAL A 93 -5.51 0.09 -5.94
C VAL A 93 -6.52 -0.99 -5.53
N HIS A 94 -6.05 -1.97 -4.76
CA HIS A 94 -6.87 -3.04 -4.21
C HIS A 94 -6.59 -3.19 -2.72
N TYR A 95 -7.62 -2.98 -1.91
CA TYR A 95 -7.53 -3.04 -0.46
C TYR A 95 -7.80 -4.45 0.04
N LEU A 96 -6.98 -4.88 1.00
CA LEU A 96 -7.05 -6.17 1.68
C LEU A 96 -7.27 -5.98 3.17
N ASP A 97 -7.91 -6.94 3.81
CA ASP A 97 -7.93 -6.99 5.28
C ASP A 97 -6.52 -7.27 5.82
N GLU A 98 -6.26 -6.89 7.07
CA GLU A 98 -4.96 -7.10 7.73
C GLU A 98 -4.57 -8.58 7.81
N ASP A 99 -5.55 -9.49 7.84
CA ASP A 99 -5.35 -10.94 7.95
C ASP A 99 -5.24 -11.63 6.57
N ALA A 100 -5.55 -10.91 5.47
CA ALA A 100 -5.56 -11.49 4.14
C ALA A 100 -4.16 -11.91 3.69
N ASP A 101 -4.09 -12.96 2.86
CA ASP A 101 -2.87 -13.40 2.20
C ASP A 101 -2.68 -12.58 0.91
N GLU A 102 -1.80 -11.59 0.99
CA GLU A 102 -1.51 -10.67 -0.12
C GLU A 102 -0.83 -11.35 -1.30
N VAL A 103 -0.13 -12.47 -1.08
CA VAL A 103 0.53 -13.22 -2.17
C VAL A 103 -0.48 -13.98 -3.00
N LYS A 104 -1.44 -14.66 -2.36
CA LYS A 104 -2.56 -15.30 -3.08
C LYS A 104 -3.34 -14.31 -3.89
N GLU A 105 -3.59 -13.14 -3.32
CA GLU A 105 -4.30 -12.07 -4.01
C GLU A 105 -3.49 -11.53 -5.19
N ALA A 106 -2.17 -11.34 -5.04
CA ALA A 106 -1.29 -10.95 -6.13
C ALA A 106 -1.31 -11.95 -7.29
N VAL A 107 -1.24 -13.25 -6.99
CA VAL A 107 -1.33 -14.32 -8.01
C VAL A 107 -2.66 -14.25 -8.74
N ARG A 108 -3.78 -14.06 -8.03
CA ARG A 108 -5.11 -13.90 -8.64
C ARG A 108 -5.16 -12.69 -9.55
N MET A 109 -4.71 -11.53 -9.06
CA MET A 109 -4.69 -10.27 -9.81
C MET A 109 -3.78 -10.30 -11.03
N CYS A 110 -2.64 -11.00 -10.96
CA CYS A 110 -1.76 -11.21 -12.11
C CYS A 110 -2.48 -11.96 -13.24
N ARG A 111 -3.29 -12.98 -12.91
CA ARG A 111 -4.05 -13.75 -13.89
C ARG A 111 -5.19 -12.93 -14.51
N GLU A 112 -5.91 -12.16 -13.69
CA GLU A 112 -7.09 -11.40 -14.12
C GLU A 112 -6.73 -10.10 -14.85
N HIS A 113 -5.73 -9.37 -14.39
CA HIS A 113 -5.46 -8.00 -14.83
C HIS A 113 -4.12 -7.80 -15.52
N LYS A 114 -3.19 -8.76 -15.42
CA LYS A 114 -1.86 -8.73 -16.06
C LYS A 114 -1.15 -7.40 -15.81
N PRO A 115 -0.97 -6.96 -14.57
CA PRO A 115 -0.29 -5.72 -14.27
C PRO A 115 1.17 -5.79 -14.72
N MET A 116 1.80 -4.64 -14.96
CA MET A 116 3.22 -4.60 -15.30
C MET A 116 4.14 -4.68 -14.07
N GLY A 117 3.60 -4.40 -12.89
CA GLY A 117 4.30 -4.48 -11.60
C GLY A 117 3.33 -4.38 -10.43
N ILE A 118 3.79 -4.76 -9.24
CA ILE A 118 2.98 -4.76 -8.02
C ILE A 118 3.73 -4.03 -6.91
N LEU A 119 3.03 -3.14 -6.20
CA LEU A 119 3.47 -2.55 -4.95
C LEU A 119 2.63 -3.15 -3.81
N PHE A 120 3.29 -3.75 -2.83
CA PHE A 120 2.66 -4.24 -1.61
C PHE A 120 2.83 -3.17 -0.53
N LEU A 121 1.77 -2.48 -0.14
CA LEU A 121 1.76 -1.54 0.97
C LEU A 121 1.33 -2.26 2.25
N GLY A 122 2.28 -2.52 3.12
CA GLY A 122 2.17 -3.48 4.21
C GLY A 122 2.21 -4.92 3.68
N GLY A 123 2.62 -5.83 4.52
CA GLY A 123 2.67 -7.23 4.16
C GLY A 123 3.00 -8.10 5.36
N ASN A 124 2.87 -9.39 5.16
CA ASN A 124 3.38 -10.38 6.09
C ASN A 124 4.39 -11.26 5.34
N ILE A 125 5.66 -11.11 5.64
CA ILE A 125 6.74 -11.85 5.00
C ILE A 125 6.56 -13.38 5.05
N GLN A 126 5.73 -13.88 5.96
CA GLN A 126 5.42 -15.31 6.07
C GLN A 126 4.57 -15.82 4.90
N TYR A 127 3.89 -14.95 4.15
CA TYR A 127 3.15 -15.35 2.95
C TYR A 127 4.03 -15.37 1.69
N PHE A 128 5.23 -14.74 1.73
CA PHE A 128 6.18 -14.72 0.62
C PHE A 128 7.04 -16.01 0.64
N HIS A 129 6.46 -17.10 0.15
CA HIS A 129 7.08 -18.40 -0.02
C HIS A 129 6.83 -18.92 -1.45
N GLU A 130 6.80 -20.22 -1.67
CA GLU A 130 6.73 -20.86 -2.99
C GLU A 130 5.62 -20.29 -3.91
N GLU A 131 4.45 -19.92 -3.37
CA GLU A 131 3.38 -19.32 -4.17
C GLU A 131 3.76 -17.99 -4.81
N PHE A 132 4.70 -17.22 -4.21
CA PHE A 132 5.16 -15.96 -4.79
C PHE A 132 5.93 -16.17 -6.10
N GLU A 133 6.49 -17.33 -6.37
CA GLU A 133 7.11 -17.67 -7.64
C GLU A 133 6.15 -17.61 -8.84
N LEU A 134 4.84 -17.69 -8.59
CA LEU A 134 3.80 -17.51 -9.61
C LEU A 134 3.59 -16.04 -10.00
N VAL A 135 4.13 -15.10 -9.24
CA VAL A 135 4.09 -13.66 -9.55
C VAL A 135 5.29 -13.32 -10.44
N ASN A 136 5.06 -13.24 -11.75
CA ASN A 136 6.10 -13.07 -12.78
C ASN A 136 6.33 -11.61 -13.19
N VAL A 137 6.01 -10.65 -12.33
CA VAL A 137 6.18 -9.21 -12.58
C VAL A 137 7.09 -8.59 -11.51
N PRO A 138 7.76 -7.45 -11.79
CA PRO A 138 8.51 -6.72 -10.77
C PRO A 138 7.61 -6.33 -9.61
N CYS A 139 8.10 -6.52 -8.39
CA CYS A 139 7.39 -6.23 -7.15
C CYS A 139 8.23 -5.39 -6.19
N VAL A 140 7.57 -4.54 -5.42
CA VAL A 140 8.19 -3.81 -4.31
C VAL A 140 7.33 -3.99 -3.06
N LEU A 141 7.95 -4.49 -2.00
CA LEU A 141 7.36 -4.54 -0.66
C LEU A 141 7.68 -3.23 0.06
N VAL A 142 6.66 -2.48 0.42
CA VAL A 142 6.77 -1.17 1.07
C VAL A 142 6.42 -1.31 2.54
N THR A 143 7.19 -0.72 3.42
CA THR A 143 7.09 -0.77 4.90
C THR A 143 7.52 -2.08 5.55
N ASP A 144 8.02 -3.06 4.79
CA ASP A 144 8.63 -4.28 5.33
C ASP A 144 9.89 -4.65 4.53
N ARG A 145 10.65 -5.63 4.99
CA ARG A 145 11.97 -6.01 4.47
C ARG A 145 11.92 -7.34 3.75
N ALA A 146 12.37 -7.35 2.48
CA ALA A 146 12.43 -8.54 1.63
C ALA A 146 13.85 -9.12 1.46
N ASP A 147 14.87 -8.54 2.07
CA ASP A 147 16.28 -8.89 1.86
C ASP A 147 16.62 -10.37 2.16
N LYS A 148 15.82 -11.05 2.96
CA LYS A 148 16.00 -12.47 3.32
C LYS A 148 15.15 -13.44 2.51
N LEU A 149 14.25 -12.94 1.65
CA LEU A 149 13.30 -13.78 0.92
C LEU A 149 13.89 -14.40 -0.36
N GLY A 150 14.94 -13.78 -0.94
CA GLY A 150 15.69 -14.34 -2.07
C GLY A 150 15.01 -14.28 -3.44
N PHE A 151 13.85 -13.64 -3.59
CA PHE A 151 13.16 -13.50 -4.87
C PHE A 151 13.79 -12.40 -5.74
N ARG A 152 14.13 -12.73 -6.99
CA ARG A 152 14.80 -11.80 -7.92
C ARG A 152 13.93 -10.63 -8.38
N ASN A 153 12.63 -10.81 -8.38
CA ASN A 153 11.64 -9.82 -8.80
C ASN A 153 11.01 -9.05 -7.65
N LEU A 154 11.55 -9.18 -6.43
CA LEU A 154 11.05 -8.50 -5.22
C LEU A 154 12.13 -7.60 -4.63
N ALA A 155 11.90 -6.29 -4.67
CA ALA A 155 12.65 -5.31 -3.90
C ALA A 155 11.86 -4.90 -2.64
N SER A 156 12.49 -4.20 -1.70
CA SER A 156 11.80 -3.64 -0.54
C SER A 156 12.30 -2.26 -0.16
N VAL A 157 11.40 -1.47 0.43
CA VAL A 157 11.66 -0.15 1.01
C VAL A 157 10.99 -0.09 2.38
N SER A 158 11.78 0.13 3.42
CA SER A 158 11.27 0.20 4.80
C SER A 158 12.11 1.16 5.64
N THR A 159 11.55 1.59 6.75
CA THR A 159 12.29 2.24 7.84
C THR A 159 13.01 1.19 8.69
N ASP A 160 13.98 1.61 9.49
CA ASP A 160 14.51 0.76 10.58
C ASP A 160 13.55 0.86 11.78
N ASP A 161 12.49 0.06 11.73
CA ASP A 161 11.43 0.03 12.75
C ASP A 161 11.95 -0.29 14.16
N MET A 162 13.03 -1.09 14.25
CA MET A 162 13.64 -1.43 15.53
C MET A 162 14.33 -0.21 16.13
N ALA A 163 15.19 0.44 15.36
CA ALA A 163 15.91 1.64 15.83
C ALA A 163 14.94 2.81 16.11
N ALA A 164 13.95 3.00 15.26
CA ALA A 164 12.94 4.04 15.46
C ALA A 164 12.12 3.83 16.75
N ALA A 165 11.70 2.60 17.03
CA ALA A 165 10.97 2.29 18.26
C ALA A 165 11.85 2.39 19.51
N GLU A 166 13.12 1.95 19.43
CA GLU A 166 14.08 2.13 20.50
C GLU A 166 14.24 3.62 20.85
N MET A 167 14.45 4.45 19.82
CA MET A 167 14.58 5.91 20.00
C MET A 167 13.33 6.55 20.61
N ALA A 168 12.13 6.15 20.17
CA ALA A 168 10.88 6.68 20.70
C ALA A 168 10.66 6.30 22.17
N VAL A 169 11.02 5.08 22.55
CA VAL A 169 10.88 4.64 23.96
C VAL A 169 12.01 5.21 24.83
N ASP A 170 13.23 5.35 24.31
CA ASP A 170 14.31 6.08 24.99
C ASP A 170 13.89 7.48 25.34
N TYR A 171 13.23 8.20 24.43
CA TYR A 171 12.69 9.53 24.70
C TYR A 171 11.75 9.55 25.90
N LEU A 172 10.89 8.54 26.06
CA LEU A 172 10.01 8.46 27.23
C LEU A 172 10.81 8.22 28.53
N PHE A 173 11.81 7.34 28.50
CA PHE A 173 12.69 7.10 29.64
C PHE A 173 13.49 8.34 30.04
N ASP A 174 14.01 9.09 29.07
CA ASP A 174 14.75 10.33 29.27
C ASP A 174 13.89 11.43 29.91
N HIS A 175 12.56 11.38 29.71
CA HIS A 175 11.60 12.26 30.37
C HIS A 175 11.12 11.74 31.73
N GLY A 176 11.75 10.69 32.26
CA GLY A 176 11.52 10.20 33.62
C GLY A 176 10.44 9.12 33.72
N HIS A 177 9.80 8.72 32.63
CA HIS A 177 8.81 7.64 32.65
C HIS A 177 9.48 6.28 32.90
N ARG A 178 8.80 5.42 33.64
CA ARG A 178 9.25 4.04 33.91
C ARG A 178 8.12 3.03 33.66
N ASP A 179 6.90 3.43 33.96
CA ASP A 179 5.67 2.66 33.74
C ASP A 179 5.12 2.97 32.35
N ILE A 180 5.75 2.38 31.32
CA ILE A 180 5.45 2.65 29.92
C ILE A 180 4.62 1.51 29.34
N ALA A 181 3.43 1.83 28.82
CA ALA A 181 2.61 0.90 28.04
C ALA A 181 3.00 0.96 26.55
N VAL A 182 2.83 -0.14 25.86
CA VAL A 182 3.06 -0.26 24.42
C VAL A 182 1.79 -0.77 23.75
N ILE A 183 1.29 -0.05 22.73
CA ILE A 183 0.16 -0.48 21.89
C ILE A 183 0.67 -0.75 20.50
N GLY A 184 0.49 -1.97 20.01
CA GLY A 184 0.99 -2.39 18.69
C GLY A 184 0.16 -3.49 18.05
N GLY A 185 0.52 -3.85 16.83
CA GLY A 185 -0.16 -4.88 16.06
C GLY A 185 0.12 -6.31 16.54
N ASP A 186 -0.64 -7.26 16.01
CA ASP A 186 -0.35 -8.67 16.20
C ASP A 186 0.99 -9.03 15.52
N MET A 187 1.91 -9.57 16.29
CA MET A 187 3.24 -9.94 15.81
C MET A 187 3.23 -11.15 14.86
N ALA A 188 2.16 -11.94 14.85
CA ALA A 188 1.99 -13.03 13.89
C ALA A 188 1.59 -12.51 12.50
N LEU A 189 0.94 -11.33 12.45
CA LEU A 189 0.41 -10.73 11.23
C LEU A 189 1.28 -9.57 10.71
N SER A 190 2.11 -8.96 11.56
CA SER A 190 2.85 -7.73 11.24
C SER A 190 4.33 -7.82 11.63
N SER A 191 5.20 -7.91 10.64
CA SER A 191 6.65 -7.83 10.85
C SER A 191 7.10 -6.49 11.42
N PRO A 192 6.59 -5.32 10.97
CA PRO A 192 6.89 -4.03 11.60
C PRO A 192 6.57 -4.03 13.11
N SER A 193 5.44 -4.61 13.54
CA SER A 193 5.12 -4.72 14.98
C SER A 193 6.14 -5.55 15.75
N LYS A 194 6.64 -6.63 15.14
CA LYS A 194 7.74 -7.43 15.72
C LYS A 194 8.99 -6.59 15.96
N TYR A 195 9.42 -5.83 14.95
CA TYR A 195 10.62 -5.00 15.02
C TYR A 195 10.43 -3.85 16.01
N ARG A 196 9.29 -3.17 16.00
CA ARG A 196 8.98 -2.09 16.94
C ARG A 196 8.92 -2.59 18.38
N LYS A 197 8.30 -3.75 18.64
CA LYS A 197 8.33 -4.37 19.98
C LYS A 197 9.75 -4.73 20.41
N ALA A 198 10.55 -5.27 19.49
CA ALA A 198 11.95 -5.59 19.79
C ALA A 198 12.76 -4.31 20.13
N GLY A 199 12.55 -3.22 19.39
CA GLY A 199 13.16 -1.92 19.70
C GLY A 199 12.73 -1.39 21.05
N ALA A 200 11.43 -1.44 21.37
CA ALA A 200 10.95 -1.06 22.70
C ALA A 200 11.61 -1.88 23.81
N LYS A 201 11.66 -3.23 23.66
CA LYS A 201 12.34 -4.10 24.63
C LYS A 201 13.84 -3.75 24.82
N ARG A 202 14.53 -3.41 23.73
CA ARG A 202 15.95 -2.97 23.83
C ARG A 202 16.09 -1.70 24.65
N SER A 203 15.19 -0.73 24.45
CA SER A 203 15.18 0.49 25.26
C SER A 203 14.94 0.20 26.74
N PHE A 204 13.97 -0.66 27.08
CA PHE A 204 13.74 -1.07 28.47
C PHE A 204 14.99 -1.67 29.11
N ILE A 205 15.66 -2.61 28.43
CA ILE A 205 16.93 -3.23 28.89
C ILE A 205 18.00 -2.15 29.09
N LYS A 206 18.16 -1.24 28.13
CA LYS A 206 19.14 -0.15 28.16
C LYS A 206 18.96 0.76 29.38
N HIS A 207 17.72 0.99 29.79
CA HIS A 207 17.38 1.80 30.97
C HIS A 207 17.24 1.00 32.26
N GLY A 208 17.63 -0.26 32.28
CA GLY A 208 17.62 -1.13 33.46
C GLY A 208 16.21 -1.52 33.93
N CYS A 209 15.22 -1.47 33.03
CA CYS A 209 13.83 -1.86 33.29
C CYS A 209 13.50 -3.18 32.62
N GLU A 210 12.63 -3.97 33.24
CA GLU A 210 12.08 -5.18 32.64
C GLU A 210 10.87 -4.81 31.75
N PHE A 211 10.79 -5.43 30.58
CA PHE A 211 9.63 -5.33 29.70
C PHE A 211 8.66 -6.47 30.04
N GLU A 212 7.64 -6.18 30.78
CA GLU A 212 6.59 -7.14 31.07
C GLU A 212 5.66 -7.31 29.86
N GLU A 213 5.28 -8.55 29.55
CA GLU A 213 4.40 -8.84 28.38
C GLU A 213 3.03 -8.16 28.51
N GLU A 214 2.54 -7.97 29.74
CA GLU A 214 1.30 -7.27 30.05
C GLU A 214 1.37 -5.76 29.79
N SER A 215 2.58 -5.20 29.61
CA SER A 215 2.76 -3.82 29.15
C SER A 215 2.48 -3.65 27.66
N TYR A 216 2.30 -4.76 26.91
CA TYR A 216 1.98 -4.76 25.50
C TYR A 216 0.50 -5.09 25.26
N ALA A 217 -0.23 -4.15 24.65
CA ALA A 217 -1.60 -4.37 24.21
C ALA A 217 -1.66 -4.54 22.70
N VAL A 218 -2.23 -5.66 22.26
CA VAL A 218 -2.48 -5.92 20.85
C VAL A 218 -3.69 -5.10 20.38
N ALA A 219 -3.51 -4.37 19.27
CA ALA A 219 -4.55 -3.65 18.57
C ALA A 219 -4.32 -3.73 17.05
N ARG A 220 -5.36 -3.58 16.25
CA ARG A 220 -5.23 -3.31 14.81
C ARG A 220 -4.71 -1.88 14.63
N PHE A 221 -4.12 -1.58 13.46
CA PHE A 221 -3.66 -0.23 13.11
C PHE A 221 -4.86 0.70 12.81
N SER A 222 -5.74 0.86 13.80
CA SER A 222 -6.94 1.68 13.72
C SER A 222 -7.22 2.41 15.03
N TYR A 223 -7.91 3.55 14.93
CA TYR A 223 -8.34 4.36 16.06
C TYR A 223 -9.13 3.56 17.10
N GLU A 224 -10.20 2.87 16.63
CA GLU A 224 -11.12 2.15 17.52
C GLU A 224 -10.44 1.00 18.25
N SER A 225 -9.61 0.23 17.55
CA SER A 225 -8.90 -0.90 18.15
C SER A 225 -7.92 -0.44 19.23
N ALA A 226 -7.19 0.65 18.98
CA ALA A 226 -6.26 1.23 19.95
C ALA A 226 -6.98 1.86 21.14
N TYR A 227 -8.11 2.55 20.92
CA TYR A 227 -8.98 3.06 21.97
C TYR A 227 -9.42 1.93 22.90
N ASN A 228 -9.93 0.83 22.35
CA ASN A 228 -10.37 -0.33 23.13
C ASN A 228 -9.20 -1.02 23.86
N ALA A 229 -8.03 -1.10 23.22
CA ALA A 229 -6.83 -1.66 23.85
C ALA A 229 -6.36 -0.81 25.05
N MET A 230 -6.33 0.50 24.88
CA MET A 230 -5.96 1.42 25.97
C MET A 230 -6.94 1.35 27.15
N ASN A 231 -8.25 1.32 26.88
CA ASN A 231 -9.25 1.14 27.93
C ASN A 231 -9.05 -0.14 28.75
N ARG A 232 -8.71 -1.27 28.08
CA ARG A 232 -8.38 -2.52 28.81
C ARG A 232 -7.14 -2.35 29.70
N MET A 233 -6.12 -1.65 29.22
CA MET A 233 -4.91 -1.37 30.00
C MET A 233 -5.21 -0.50 31.24
N LEU A 234 -5.99 0.56 31.08
CA LEU A 234 -6.40 1.44 32.18
C LEU A 234 -7.25 0.70 33.21
N ALA A 235 -8.15 -0.19 32.76
CA ALA A 235 -8.98 -1.01 33.65
C ALA A 235 -8.16 -2.04 34.46
N SER A 236 -6.96 -2.40 34.01
CA SER A 236 -6.09 -3.36 34.71
C SER A 236 -5.47 -2.83 36.01
N LYS A 237 -5.71 -1.55 36.35
CA LYS A 237 -5.17 -0.84 37.52
C LYS A 237 -3.64 -0.79 37.59
N ARG A 238 -2.96 -0.97 36.46
CA ARG A 238 -1.52 -0.75 36.36
C ARG A 238 -1.23 0.75 36.41
N SER A 239 -0.15 1.11 37.06
CA SER A 239 0.39 2.46 36.94
C SER A 239 0.93 2.62 35.52
N ILE A 240 0.35 3.51 34.72
CA ILE A 240 0.84 3.85 33.38
C ILE A 240 1.08 5.34 33.35
N THR A 241 2.31 5.75 33.08
CA THR A 241 2.70 7.16 33.03
C THR A 241 2.99 7.66 31.61
N ALA A 242 3.23 6.74 30.68
CA ALA A 242 3.44 7.02 29.27
C ALA A 242 2.98 5.86 28.39
N VAL A 243 2.70 6.15 27.13
CA VAL A 243 2.28 5.15 26.13
C VAL A 243 3.12 5.32 24.86
N PHE A 244 3.75 4.25 24.42
CA PHE A 244 4.30 4.14 23.08
C PHE A 244 3.28 3.45 22.17
N ALA A 245 2.67 4.18 21.25
CA ALA A 245 1.79 3.64 20.22
C ALA A 245 2.55 3.47 18.91
N MET A 246 2.43 2.29 18.27
CA MET A 246 3.22 1.94 17.08
C MET A 246 2.78 2.64 15.79
N SER A 247 1.73 3.48 15.82
CA SER A 247 1.34 4.37 14.73
C SER A 247 0.54 5.57 15.25
N ASP A 248 0.48 6.63 14.44
CA ASP A 248 -0.23 7.87 14.77
C ASP A 248 -1.72 7.63 15.05
N VAL A 249 -2.38 6.83 14.21
CA VAL A 249 -3.80 6.50 14.38
C VAL A 249 -4.06 5.73 15.68
N MET A 250 -3.13 4.87 16.08
CA MET A 250 -3.20 4.19 17.38
C MET A 250 -2.96 5.17 18.54
N ALA A 251 -2.03 6.10 18.39
CA ALA A 251 -1.77 7.12 19.41
C ALA A 251 -3.01 7.97 19.66
N VAL A 252 -3.69 8.43 18.60
CA VAL A 252 -4.93 9.21 18.71
C VAL A 252 -6.03 8.40 19.40
N GLY A 253 -6.18 7.10 19.08
CA GLY A 253 -7.12 6.23 19.77
C GLY A 253 -6.82 6.06 21.25
N ALA A 254 -5.54 5.84 21.60
CA ALA A 254 -5.10 5.71 22.99
C ALA A 254 -5.29 7.02 23.78
N MET A 255 -4.94 8.15 23.18
CA MET A 255 -5.18 9.47 23.78
C MET A 255 -6.65 9.67 24.11
N ARG A 256 -7.56 9.32 23.22
CA ARG A 256 -9.00 9.45 23.46
C ARG A 256 -9.44 8.62 24.67
N ALA A 257 -8.96 7.37 24.77
CA ALA A 257 -9.28 6.51 25.92
C ALA A 257 -8.76 7.05 27.26
N ILE A 258 -7.64 7.80 27.25
CA ILE A 258 -7.08 8.45 28.44
C ILE A 258 -7.91 9.66 28.86
N PHE A 259 -8.53 10.35 27.89
CA PHE A 259 -9.34 11.54 28.17
C PHE A 259 -10.77 11.23 28.60
N ASP A 260 -11.32 10.08 28.23
CA ASP A 260 -12.67 9.65 28.63
C ASP A 260 -12.72 9.11 30.06
#